data_c9b2a4657d75f79d6308bf09d2545899
#
_entry.id   c9b2a4657d75f79d6308bf09d2545899
#
_cell.length_a   1.000
_cell.length_b   1.000
_cell.length_c   1.000
_cell.angle_alpha   90.00
_cell.angle_beta   90.00
_cell.angle_gamma   90.00
#
_symmetry.space_group_name_H-M   'P 1'
#
loop_
_entity.id
_entity.type
_entity.pdbx_description
1 polymer ?
#
loop_
_entity_poly.entity_id
_entity_poly.type
_entity_poly.pdbx_seq_one_letter_code
_entity_poly.pdbx_strand_id
1 'polypeptide(L)'
;MTAAVDIKGWCPGARRPMPSGDGLIVRVRPHGGALPVAALRDLAEAAERFGNGQIDLTRRANLQIRGVSPATLAPLWEVLERLRVLDDSAELEAIRNIVINPLAGLDPAEMIDMRPVAAELEALLASDQALEALPAKFGFVLDGGGGRLPLTDLAADIRLAACDRDGRGRVALGMAAMDGVAWLGTTDAADAPAKAVQLARLVLQYSPTRRSATLPSTMQTALSAALGLTDSNAIATRVIAPSERCGLIALTDQTCAVGLGAPFGRLDSETLMRLAAVLAAHDVCEIRLSPWRRLYVAVRRETAAQCVSDAARLGLIVDDSDPLMRIDACSGVGGCPSTGLSTRQHARMLVAAMARTGFKGSLHVSGCAKGCARSAPAELVLAGDGDHYRIIRHGTVKSASCGMFDPARDGTAAGLFRASENADV
;
A
#
# COMPACT_ATOMS: atom_id res chain seq x y z
N MET A 1 -17.69 9.23 26.80
CA MET A 1 -16.74 10.30 26.38
C MET A 1 -15.88 9.72 25.29
N THR A 2 -16.11 10.10 24.03
CA THR A 2 -15.24 9.69 22.90
C THR A 2 -13.85 10.28 23.12
N ALA A 3 -12.85 9.42 23.28
CA ALA A 3 -11.46 9.84 23.40
C ALA A 3 -11.10 10.68 22.18
N ALA A 4 -10.50 11.84 22.39
CA ALA A 4 -10.05 12.72 21.32
C ALA A 4 -9.12 11.93 20.38
N VAL A 5 -9.38 11.98 19.08
CA VAL A 5 -8.59 11.30 18.04
C VAL A 5 -7.21 11.97 17.98
N ASP A 6 -6.16 11.30 18.47
CA ASP A 6 -4.79 11.80 18.42
C ASP A 6 -4.21 11.63 16.98
N ILE A 7 -4.12 12.75 16.25
CA ILE A 7 -3.51 12.80 14.92
C ILE A 7 -2.07 13.30 15.08
N LYS A 8 -1.10 12.41 14.93
CA LYS A 8 0.33 12.72 15.11
C LYS A 8 0.92 13.68 14.05
N GLY A 9 0.24 13.88 12.91
CA GLY A 9 0.68 14.80 11.84
C GLY A 9 1.84 14.31 10.95
N TRP A 10 2.45 13.17 11.26
CA TRP A 10 3.58 12.58 10.53
C TRP A 10 3.38 11.08 10.28
N CYS A 11 4.23 10.45 9.48
CA CYS A 11 4.20 9.02 9.19
C CYS A 11 5.35 8.30 9.91
N PRO A 12 5.15 7.07 10.40
CA PRO A 12 6.25 6.30 10.99
C PRO A 12 7.35 6.05 9.96
N GLY A 13 8.58 6.01 10.44
CA GLY A 13 9.76 5.57 9.75
C GLY A 13 10.49 4.51 10.57
N ALA A 14 11.66 4.07 10.10
CA ALA A 14 12.58 3.28 10.91
C ALA A 14 13.42 4.18 11.81
N ARG A 15 13.96 5.27 11.28
CA ARG A 15 14.70 6.29 12.04
C ARG A 15 13.80 7.13 12.95
N ARG A 16 12.51 7.28 12.58
CA ARG A 16 11.50 8.00 13.37
C ARG A 16 10.28 7.11 13.63
N PRO A 17 10.38 6.13 14.55
CA PRO A 17 9.30 5.23 14.88
C PRO A 17 8.13 5.95 15.55
N MET A 18 6.92 5.43 15.37
CA MET A 18 5.69 6.04 15.92
C MET A 18 5.15 5.23 17.09
N PRO A 19 4.86 5.85 18.26
CA PRO A 19 4.16 5.18 19.34
C PRO A 19 2.77 4.66 18.95
N SER A 20 2.46 3.46 19.38
CA SER A 20 1.19 2.76 19.20
C SER A 20 0.79 2.05 20.51
N GLY A 21 -0.39 1.41 20.55
CA GLY A 21 -0.88 0.72 21.75
C GLY A 21 -0.06 -0.51 22.13
N ASP A 22 0.65 -1.08 21.19
CA ASP A 22 1.49 -2.29 21.37
C ASP A 22 3.00 -1.98 21.38
N GLY A 23 3.41 -0.73 21.47
CA GLY A 23 4.80 -0.28 21.41
C GLY A 23 5.07 0.64 20.23
N LEU A 24 6.32 0.70 19.76
CA LEU A 24 6.68 1.49 18.61
C LEU A 24 6.37 0.75 17.29
N ILE A 25 5.94 1.52 16.29
CA ILE A 25 5.84 1.07 14.89
C ILE A 25 7.11 1.52 14.18
N VAL A 26 7.89 0.56 13.69
CA VAL A 26 9.07 0.78 12.86
C VAL A 26 8.72 0.44 11.41
N ARG A 27 8.74 1.43 10.51
CA ARG A 27 8.43 1.20 9.11
C ARG A 27 9.69 0.94 8.32
N VAL A 28 9.69 -0.15 7.58
CA VAL A 28 10.77 -0.58 6.68
C VAL A 28 10.33 -0.32 5.24
N ARG A 29 11.18 0.35 4.47
CA ARG A 29 10.94 0.73 3.07
C ARG A 29 11.99 0.10 2.17
N PRO A 30 11.78 -1.12 1.68
CA PRO A 30 12.71 -1.73 0.73
C PRO A 30 12.86 -0.89 -0.55
N HIS A 31 14.10 -0.76 -1.04
CA HIS A 31 14.38 -0.07 -2.29
C HIS A 31 13.69 -0.76 -3.47
N GLY A 32 13.08 0.03 -4.36
CA GLY A 32 12.29 -0.51 -5.46
C GLY A 32 11.12 -1.42 -5.04
N GLY A 33 10.70 -1.40 -3.77
CA GLY A 33 9.65 -2.27 -3.22
C GLY A 33 10.00 -3.76 -3.22
N ALA A 34 11.27 -4.13 -3.39
CA ALA A 34 11.75 -5.52 -3.45
C ALA A 34 12.58 -5.89 -2.23
N LEU A 35 12.49 -7.14 -1.81
CA LEU A 35 13.27 -7.68 -0.70
C LEU A 35 13.70 -9.11 -1.03
N PRO A 36 14.99 -9.47 -0.90
CA PRO A 36 15.45 -10.85 -1.01
C PRO A 36 14.72 -11.78 -0.02
N VAL A 37 14.43 -13.02 -0.42
CA VAL A 37 13.74 -14.00 0.45
C VAL A 37 14.53 -14.24 1.74
N ALA A 38 15.87 -14.28 1.68
CA ALA A 38 16.71 -14.38 2.87
C ALA A 38 16.53 -13.19 3.82
N ALA A 39 16.45 -11.97 3.27
CA ALA A 39 16.21 -10.76 4.05
C ALA A 39 14.79 -10.72 4.65
N LEU A 40 13.80 -11.32 3.98
CA LEU A 40 12.44 -11.47 4.55
C LEU A 40 12.48 -12.35 5.81
N ARG A 41 13.24 -13.44 5.80
CA ARG A 41 13.42 -14.31 6.98
C ARG A 41 14.10 -13.55 8.12
N ASP A 42 15.22 -12.88 7.83
CA ASP A 42 15.96 -12.14 8.85
C ASP A 42 15.10 -11.00 9.45
N LEU A 43 14.25 -10.36 8.64
CA LEU A 43 13.32 -9.35 9.10
C LEU A 43 12.21 -9.94 9.99
N ALA A 44 11.72 -11.13 9.66
CA ALA A 44 10.74 -11.84 10.48
C ALA A 44 11.33 -12.25 11.85
N GLU A 45 12.56 -12.77 11.86
CA GLU A 45 13.32 -13.07 13.09
C GLU A 45 13.56 -11.80 13.93
N ALA A 46 13.89 -10.67 13.28
CA ALA A 46 14.05 -9.39 13.96
C ALA A 46 12.74 -8.88 14.56
N ALA A 47 11.60 -9.06 13.88
CA ALA A 47 10.29 -8.69 14.40
C ALA A 47 9.89 -9.52 15.62
N GLU A 48 10.24 -10.80 15.66
CA GLU A 48 10.05 -11.68 16.82
C GLU A 48 10.93 -11.26 17.99
N ARG A 49 12.21 -10.99 17.73
CA ARG A 49 13.20 -10.74 18.77
C ARG A 49 13.09 -9.33 19.35
N PHE A 50 12.80 -8.33 18.53
CA PHE A 50 12.88 -6.92 18.91
C PHE A 50 11.52 -6.20 18.94
N GLY A 51 10.46 -6.85 18.43
CA GLY A 51 9.09 -6.37 18.44
C GLY A 51 8.15 -7.33 19.16
N ASN A 52 6.92 -7.42 18.66
CA ASN A 52 5.92 -8.37 19.15
C ASN A 52 5.60 -9.49 18.13
N GLY A 53 6.48 -9.74 17.19
CA GLY A 53 6.33 -10.75 16.14
C GLY A 53 5.31 -10.39 15.05
N GLN A 54 4.73 -9.19 15.05
CA GLN A 54 3.74 -8.79 14.04
C GLN A 54 4.34 -7.85 13.00
N ILE A 55 4.06 -8.11 11.74
CA ILE A 55 4.45 -7.27 10.61
C ILE A 55 3.21 -6.89 9.79
N ASP A 56 2.98 -5.58 9.61
CA ASP A 56 1.91 -5.07 8.77
C ASP A 56 2.43 -4.70 7.36
N LEU A 57 1.72 -5.14 6.32
CA LEU A 57 1.86 -4.66 4.95
C LEU A 57 1.07 -3.36 4.80
N THR A 58 1.68 -2.33 4.21
CA THR A 58 1.04 -1.02 4.10
C THR A 58 0.50 -0.74 2.70
N ARG A 59 -0.43 0.24 2.59
CA ARG A 59 -0.92 0.75 1.30
C ARG A 59 0.12 1.59 0.53
N ARG A 60 1.36 1.67 1.03
CA ARG A 60 2.49 2.32 0.37
C ARG A 60 3.61 1.34 0.02
N ALA A 61 3.25 0.05 -0.15
CA ALA A 61 4.21 -1.01 -0.44
C ALA A 61 5.41 -1.05 0.54
N ASN A 62 5.14 -0.90 1.85
CA ASN A 62 6.15 -0.95 2.90
C ASN A 62 5.75 -1.99 3.95
N LEU A 63 6.72 -2.41 4.76
CA LEU A 63 6.51 -3.25 5.94
C LEU A 63 6.51 -2.40 7.21
N GLN A 64 5.84 -2.86 8.26
CA GLN A 64 5.84 -2.23 9.59
C GLN A 64 6.03 -3.29 10.66
N ILE A 65 7.18 -3.27 11.32
CA ILE A 65 7.43 -4.07 12.51
C ILE A 65 6.70 -3.42 13.69
N ARG A 66 5.99 -4.21 14.46
CA ARG A 66 5.16 -3.74 15.56
C ARG A 66 5.72 -4.14 16.92
N GLY A 67 5.31 -3.40 17.95
CA GLY A 67 5.64 -3.75 19.32
C GLY A 67 7.09 -3.52 19.72
N VAL A 68 7.84 -2.74 18.96
CA VAL A 68 9.24 -2.41 19.26
C VAL A 68 9.29 -1.53 20.51
N SER A 69 10.22 -1.81 21.42
CA SER A 69 10.46 -0.98 22.60
C SER A 69 11.64 0.00 22.36
N PRO A 70 11.74 1.07 23.15
CA PRO A 70 12.94 1.92 23.08
C PRO A 70 14.25 1.15 23.34
N ALA A 71 14.21 0.11 24.16
CA ALA A 71 15.39 -0.71 24.49
C ALA A 71 15.80 -1.64 23.33
N THR A 72 14.83 -2.09 22.49
CA THR A 72 15.10 -2.99 21.37
C THR A 72 15.28 -2.27 20.03
N LEU A 73 15.14 -0.93 20.01
CA LEU A 73 15.20 -0.15 18.78
C LEU A 73 16.61 -0.12 18.16
N ALA A 74 17.66 0.10 18.99
CA ALA A 74 19.03 0.16 18.48
C ALA A 74 19.48 -1.19 17.86
N PRO A 75 19.33 -2.36 18.52
CA PRO A 75 19.68 -3.63 17.89
C PRO A 75 18.80 -3.96 16.67
N LEU A 76 17.55 -3.47 16.60
CA LEU A 76 16.76 -3.58 15.39
C LEU A 76 17.37 -2.77 14.23
N TRP A 77 17.84 -1.56 14.49
CA TRP A 77 18.52 -0.74 13.47
C TRP A 77 19.77 -1.44 12.89
N GLU A 78 20.57 -2.11 13.71
CA GLU A 78 21.73 -2.88 13.23
C GLU A 78 21.32 -3.96 12.21
N VAL A 79 20.17 -4.63 12.45
CA VAL A 79 19.63 -5.59 11.48
C VAL A 79 19.17 -4.89 10.21
N LEU A 80 18.39 -3.82 10.31
CA LEU A 80 17.87 -3.09 9.15
C LEU A 80 18.99 -2.49 8.29
N GLU A 81 20.08 -2.02 8.91
CA GLU A 81 21.26 -1.53 8.23
C GLU A 81 21.97 -2.64 7.46
N ARG A 82 22.22 -3.79 8.11
CA ARG A 82 22.79 -4.98 7.46
C ARG A 82 21.96 -5.45 6.26
N LEU A 83 20.63 -5.37 6.37
CA LEU A 83 19.70 -5.70 5.29
C LEU A 83 19.59 -4.61 4.22
N ARG A 84 20.25 -3.46 4.40
CA ARG A 84 20.19 -2.30 3.50
C ARG A 84 18.76 -1.77 3.27
N VAL A 85 17.97 -1.75 4.33
CA VAL A 85 16.58 -1.22 4.31
C VAL A 85 16.38 -0.08 5.32
N LEU A 86 17.49 0.47 5.84
CA LEU A 86 17.53 1.62 6.72
C LEU A 86 18.16 2.79 5.97
N ASP A 87 17.43 3.89 5.80
CA ASP A 87 17.94 5.11 5.19
C ASP A 87 18.94 5.83 6.12
N ASP A 88 19.81 6.66 5.57
CA ASP A 88 20.86 7.38 6.31
C ASP A 88 20.28 8.40 7.29
N SER A 89 19.14 9.02 6.96
CA SER A 89 18.46 10.00 7.79
C SER A 89 16.96 9.78 7.86
N ALA A 90 16.31 10.34 8.89
CA ALA A 90 14.86 10.33 9.04
C ALA A 90 14.16 11.20 7.98
N GLU A 91 14.82 12.26 7.55
CA GLU A 91 14.38 13.20 6.53
C GLU A 91 14.33 12.53 5.16
N LEU A 92 15.44 11.88 4.75
CA LEU A 92 15.47 11.09 3.52
C LEU A 92 14.41 9.98 3.53
N GLU A 93 14.33 9.24 4.63
CA GLU A 93 13.32 8.22 4.79
C GLU A 93 11.90 8.78 4.61
N ALA A 94 11.61 9.98 5.10
CA ALA A 94 10.30 10.59 5.03
C ALA A 94 9.86 10.93 3.60
N ILE A 95 10.79 11.30 2.72
CA ILE A 95 10.49 11.72 1.34
C ILE A 95 10.59 10.58 0.32
N ARG A 96 11.28 9.48 0.62
CA ARG A 96 11.44 8.32 -0.27
C ARG A 96 10.15 7.45 -0.31
N ASN A 97 9.03 8.08 -0.64
CA ASN A 97 7.75 7.39 -0.81
C ASN A 97 7.50 7.07 -2.29
N ILE A 98 8.25 6.15 -2.82
CA ILE A 98 8.16 5.69 -4.20
C ILE A 98 7.41 4.36 -4.23
N VAL A 99 6.37 4.27 -5.06
CA VAL A 99 5.63 3.04 -5.33
C VAL A 99 5.86 2.69 -6.79
N ILE A 100 6.42 1.53 -7.02
CA ILE A 100 6.65 0.94 -8.34
C ILE A 100 5.72 -0.25 -8.55
N ASN A 101 5.43 -0.60 -9.80
CA ASN A 101 4.67 -1.81 -10.12
C ASN A 101 5.38 -3.04 -9.55
N PRO A 102 4.70 -3.91 -8.79
CA PRO A 102 5.34 -5.09 -8.21
C PRO A 102 5.81 -6.12 -9.24
N LEU A 103 5.34 -6.02 -10.49
CA LEU A 103 5.81 -6.86 -11.59
C LEU A 103 6.81 -6.14 -12.51
N ALA A 104 7.33 -4.98 -12.11
CA ALA A 104 8.31 -4.22 -12.90
C ALA A 104 9.51 -5.08 -13.29
N GLY A 105 9.80 -5.14 -14.60
CA GLY A 105 10.84 -5.97 -15.19
C GLY A 105 10.57 -7.49 -15.17
N LEU A 106 9.38 -7.91 -14.78
CA LEU A 106 8.91 -9.31 -14.82
C LEU A 106 7.78 -9.51 -15.82
N ASP A 107 6.90 -8.51 -15.98
CA ASP A 107 5.77 -8.58 -16.88
C ASP A 107 6.19 -8.24 -18.33
N PRO A 108 6.14 -9.19 -19.27
CA PRO A 108 6.55 -8.94 -20.67
C PRO A 108 5.61 -7.96 -21.40
N ALA A 109 4.45 -7.65 -20.83
CA ALA A 109 3.53 -6.63 -21.38
C ALA A 109 3.87 -5.21 -20.90
N GLU A 110 4.86 -5.05 -20.01
CA GLU A 110 5.35 -3.75 -19.56
C GLU A 110 6.08 -3.03 -20.72
N MET A 111 5.78 -1.75 -20.93
CA MET A 111 6.41 -0.95 -22.00
C MET A 111 7.83 -0.55 -21.62
N ILE A 112 8.05 -0.19 -20.35
CA ILE A 112 9.34 0.26 -19.81
C ILE A 112 9.54 -0.34 -18.44
N ASP A 113 10.69 -0.97 -18.22
CA ASP A 113 11.12 -1.36 -16.86
C ASP A 113 11.41 -0.11 -16.02
N MET A 114 10.54 0.16 -15.05
CA MET A 114 10.66 1.34 -14.20
C MET A 114 11.64 1.20 -13.03
N ARG A 115 12.30 0.04 -12.86
CA ARG A 115 13.27 -0.17 -11.77
C ARG A 115 14.49 0.75 -11.87
N PRO A 116 15.13 0.93 -13.03
CA PRO A 116 16.22 1.90 -13.18
C PRO A 116 15.75 3.35 -12.93
N VAL A 117 14.55 3.71 -13.40
CA VAL A 117 13.96 5.04 -13.18
C VAL A 117 13.72 5.29 -11.69
N ALA A 118 13.25 4.27 -10.95
CA ALA A 118 13.04 4.36 -9.51
C ALA A 118 14.37 4.51 -8.74
N ALA A 119 15.38 3.73 -9.10
CA ALA A 119 16.71 3.80 -8.46
C ALA A 119 17.36 5.18 -8.66
N GLU A 120 17.30 5.75 -9.87
CA GLU A 120 17.80 7.08 -10.15
C GLU A 120 17.00 8.15 -9.39
N LEU A 121 15.67 8.02 -9.32
CA LEU A 121 14.84 8.94 -8.53
C LEU A 121 15.21 8.89 -7.04
N GLU A 122 15.43 7.70 -6.47
CA GLU A 122 15.88 7.54 -5.08
C GLU A 122 17.22 8.26 -4.86
N ALA A 123 18.20 8.10 -5.77
CA ALA A 123 19.50 8.74 -5.68
C ALA A 123 19.40 10.28 -5.76
N LEU A 124 18.57 10.81 -6.66
CA LEU A 124 18.35 12.25 -6.79
C LEU A 124 17.64 12.83 -5.58
N LEU A 125 16.66 12.12 -4.99
CA LEU A 125 16.00 12.54 -3.75
C LEU A 125 17.01 12.59 -2.59
N ALA A 126 17.92 11.62 -2.51
CA ALA A 126 18.95 11.57 -1.47
C ALA A 126 19.98 12.72 -1.58
N SER A 127 20.23 13.21 -2.80
CA SER A 127 21.22 14.28 -3.05
C SER A 127 20.65 15.70 -2.87
N ASP A 128 19.34 15.87 -2.65
CA ASP A 128 18.67 17.17 -2.63
C ASP A 128 18.04 17.50 -1.28
N GLN A 129 18.79 18.13 -0.41
CA GLN A 129 18.33 18.56 0.92
C GLN A 129 17.08 19.48 0.89
N ALA A 130 16.89 20.27 -0.19
CA ALA A 130 15.71 21.13 -0.27
C ALA A 130 14.39 20.33 -0.26
N LEU A 131 14.44 19.09 -0.73
CA LEU A 131 13.28 18.19 -0.76
C LEU A 131 12.89 17.61 0.61
N GLU A 132 13.74 17.69 1.62
CA GLU A 132 13.40 17.31 3.01
C GLU A 132 12.21 18.11 3.56
N ALA A 133 11.96 19.29 2.98
CA ALA A 133 10.79 20.11 3.29
C ALA A 133 9.45 19.55 2.77
N LEU A 134 9.46 18.50 1.95
CA LEU A 134 8.24 17.84 1.46
C LEU A 134 7.48 17.17 2.61
N PRO A 135 6.14 17.20 2.60
CA PRO A 135 5.36 16.47 3.59
C PRO A 135 5.65 14.97 3.54
N ALA A 136 5.69 14.29 4.70
CA ALA A 136 5.92 12.84 4.81
C ALA A 136 4.87 11.97 4.07
N LYS A 137 3.84 12.56 3.51
CA LYS A 137 2.84 11.90 2.65
C LYS A 137 3.01 12.25 1.18
N PHE A 138 3.97 13.09 0.84
CA PHE A 138 4.31 13.32 -0.56
C PHE A 138 4.78 12.01 -1.16
N GLY A 139 4.31 11.65 -2.34
CA GLY A 139 4.59 10.33 -2.91
C GLY A 139 4.69 10.35 -4.42
N PHE A 140 5.46 9.38 -4.91
CA PHE A 140 5.70 9.13 -6.32
C PHE A 140 5.12 7.75 -6.69
N VAL A 141 4.49 7.66 -7.86
CA VAL A 141 4.03 6.39 -8.44
C VAL A 141 4.67 6.23 -9.81
N LEU A 142 5.31 5.09 -10.02
CA LEU A 142 5.99 4.73 -11.25
C LEU A 142 5.32 3.50 -11.87
N ASP A 143 4.75 3.65 -13.07
CA ASP A 143 4.02 2.60 -13.78
C ASP A 143 4.65 2.36 -15.16
N GLY A 144 5.13 1.17 -15.40
CA GLY A 144 5.77 0.76 -16.66
C GLY A 144 4.81 0.62 -17.85
N GLY A 145 3.51 0.82 -17.63
CA GLY A 145 2.46 0.76 -18.66
C GLY A 145 2.21 -0.66 -19.17
N GLY A 146 1.07 -0.90 -19.77
CA GLY A 146 0.73 -2.15 -20.45
C GLY A 146 0.62 -3.41 -19.59
N GLY A 147 1.07 -3.34 -18.34
CA GLY A 147 1.19 -4.45 -17.44
C GLY A 147 -0.13 -4.98 -16.85
N ARG A 148 -0.04 -6.16 -16.21
CA ARG A 148 -1.19 -6.87 -15.61
C ARG A 148 -1.67 -6.26 -14.31
N LEU A 149 -0.84 -5.49 -13.62
CA LEU A 149 -1.15 -4.86 -12.34
C LEU A 149 -0.98 -3.32 -12.43
N PRO A 150 -1.84 -2.60 -13.16
CA PRO A 150 -1.71 -1.15 -13.34
C PRO A 150 -1.87 -0.43 -12.00
N LEU A 151 -1.08 0.64 -11.81
CA LEU A 151 -1.12 1.49 -10.63
C LEU A 151 -2.06 2.69 -10.77
N THR A 152 -3.00 2.65 -11.69
CA THR A 152 -3.88 3.77 -12.05
C THR A 152 -4.80 4.24 -10.91
N ASP A 153 -5.14 3.34 -9.99
CA ASP A 153 -6.00 3.59 -8.82
C ASP A 153 -5.26 4.22 -7.62
N LEU A 154 -3.94 4.41 -7.72
CA LEU A 154 -3.17 4.96 -6.62
C LEU A 154 -3.10 6.49 -6.67
N ALA A 155 -3.35 7.11 -5.54
CA ALA A 155 -3.09 8.53 -5.37
C ALA A 155 -1.60 8.79 -5.08
N ALA A 156 -0.99 9.72 -5.83
CA ALA A 156 0.37 10.19 -5.64
C ALA A 156 0.47 11.68 -5.99
N ASP A 157 1.45 12.38 -5.43
CA ASP A 157 1.70 13.79 -5.80
C ASP A 157 2.30 13.89 -7.20
N ILE A 158 3.21 12.98 -7.51
CA ILE A 158 3.86 12.91 -8.84
C ILE A 158 3.71 11.49 -9.38
N ARG A 159 3.40 11.39 -10.65
CA ARG A 159 3.25 10.14 -11.38
C ARG A 159 4.13 10.11 -12.61
N LEU A 160 4.86 9.03 -12.76
CA LEU A 160 5.59 8.66 -13.97
C LEU A 160 4.91 7.44 -14.57
N ALA A 161 4.44 7.53 -15.81
CA ALA A 161 3.79 6.42 -16.49
C ALA A 161 4.39 6.23 -17.89
N ALA A 162 4.80 5.00 -18.19
CA ALA A 162 5.25 4.68 -19.53
C ALA A 162 4.10 4.90 -20.54
N CYS A 163 4.40 5.61 -21.62
CA CYS A 163 3.45 5.89 -22.70
C CYS A 163 4.05 5.57 -24.08
N ASP A 164 5.07 4.73 -24.08
CA ASP A 164 5.85 4.38 -25.25
C ASP A 164 5.07 3.45 -26.17
N ARG A 165 4.53 3.99 -27.27
CA ARG A 165 3.87 3.19 -28.31
C ARG A 165 4.82 2.79 -29.45
N ASP A 166 5.96 3.47 -29.53
CA ASP A 166 6.85 3.40 -30.69
C ASP A 166 8.24 2.82 -30.33
N GLY A 167 8.42 2.28 -29.13
CA GLY A 167 9.69 1.72 -28.65
C GLY A 167 10.78 2.77 -28.38
N ARG A 168 10.40 4.04 -28.14
CA ARG A 168 11.33 5.16 -27.90
C ARG A 168 11.64 5.43 -26.41
N GLY A 169 11.08 4.65 -25.50
CA GLY A 169 11.29 4.83 -24.08
C GLY A 169 10.66 6.11 -23.51
N ARG A 170 9.43 6.45 -23.92
CA ARG A 170 8.74 7.68 -23.50
C ARG A 170 7.96 7.48 -22.20
N VAL A 171 8.11 8.43 -21.27
CA VAL A 171 7.42 8.47 -19.98
C VAL A 171 6.60 9.76 -19.87
N ALA A 172 5.34 9.62 -19.52
CA ALA A 172 4.47 10.73 -19.18
C ALA A 172 4.69 11.16 -17.72
N LEU A 173 4.80 12.47 -17.51
CA LEU A 173 4.88 13.09 -16.19
C LEU A 173 3.53 13.72 -15.84
N GLY A 174 2.96 13.33 -14.71
CA GLY A 174 1.70 13.84 -14.19
C GLY A 174 1.79 14.24 -12.73
N MET A 175 0.85 15.03 -12.29
CA MET A 175 0.70 15.43 -10.90
C MET A 175 -0.73 15.20 -10.41
N ALA A 176 -0.94 15.05 -9.10
CA ALA A 176 -2.29 15.00 -8.53
C ALA A 176 -3.03 16.31 -8.82
N ALA A 177 -4.29 16.17 -9.20
CA ALA A 177 -5.25 17.25 -9.35
C ALA A 177 -6.53 16.91 -8.58
N MET A 178 -7.48 17.86 -8.47
CA MET A 178 -8.73 17.64 -7.75
C MET A 178 -9.54 16.48 -8.33
N ASP A 179 -9.52 16.33 -9.66
CA ASP A 179 -10.30 15.35 -10.40
C ASP A 179 -9.46 14.18 -10.95
N GLY A 180 -8.32 13.87 -10.28
CA GLY A 180 -7.48 12.75 -10.69
C GLY A 180 -6.03 13.13 -10.95
N VAL A 181 -5.53 12.90 -12.15
CA VAL A 181 -4.15 13.19 -12.57
C VAL A 181 -4.16 14.25 -13.67
N ALA A 182 -3.46 15.36 -13.44
CA ALA A 182 -3.14 16.33 -14.49
C ALA A 182 -1.83 15.90 -15.16
N TRP A 183 -1.91 15.47 -16.40
CA TRP A 183 -0.75 15.12 -17.20
C TRP A 183 -0.11 16.37 -17.81
N LEU A 184 1.17 16.57 -17.53
CA LEU A 184 1.93 17.76 -17.95
C LEU A 184 2.59 17.59 -19.32
N GLY A 185 2.93 16.36 -19.71
CA GLY A 185 3.60 16.04 -20.97
C GLY A 185 4.47 14.81 -20.84
N THR A 186 5.32 14.58 -21.85
CA THR A 186 6.18 13.41 -21.93
C THR A 186 7.66 13.80 -22.00
N THR A 187 8.53 12.88 -21.56
CA THR A 187 9.99 12.98 -21.63
C THR A 187 10.58 11.59 -21.90
N ASP A 188 11.88 11.51 -22.14
CA ASP A 188 12.57 10.23 -22.23
C ASP A 188 12.69 9.59 -20.84
N ALA A 189 12.70 8.27 -20.76
CA ALA A 189 12.77 7.54 -19.49
C ALA A 189 14.03 7.90 -18.68
N ALA A 190 15.15 8.18 -19.36
CA ALA A 190 16.39 8.59 -18.71
C ALA A 190 16.30 9.96 -18.02
N ASP A 191 15.49 10.88 -18.55
CA ASP A 191 15.31 12.23 -17.99
C ASP A 191 14.17 12.29 -16.96
N ALA A 192 13.29 11.31 -16.94
CA ALA A 192 12.08 11.31 -16.11
C ALA A 192 12.35 11.49 -14.61
N PRO A 193 13.38 10.87 -13.99
CA PRO A 193 13.71 11.10 -12.57
C PRO A 193 14.07 12.55 -12.27
N ALA A 194 14.93 13.17 -13.10
CA ALA A 194 15.34 14.56 -12.93
C ALA A 194 14.14 15.53 -13.08
N LYS A 195 13.25 15.27 -14.05
CA LYS A 195 12.02 16.05 -14.23
C LYS A 195 11.06 15.89 -13.07
N ALA A 196 10.95 14.70 -12.48
CA ALA A 196 10.12 14.47 -11.29
C ALA A 196 10.66 15.24 -10.06
N VAL A 197 11.97 15.25 -9.86
CA VAL A 197 12.63 16.05 -8.81
C VAL A 197 12.41 17.54 -9.04
N GLN A 198 12.60 18.02 -10.28
CA GLN A 198 12.35 19.41 -10.63
C GLN A 198 10.89 19.81 -10.37
N LEU A 199 9.91 18.94 -10.71
CA LEU A 199 8.51 19.16 -10.40
C LEU A 199 8.26 19.22 -8.88
N ALA A 200 8.90 18.34 -8.10
CA ALA A 200 8.79 18.35 -6.64
C ALA A 200 9.30 19.68 -6.04
N ARG A 201 10.40 20.24 -6.56
CA ARG A 201 10.90 21.57 -6.18
C ARG A 201 9.90 22.68 -6.52
N LEU A 202 9.28 22.62 -7.72
CA LEU A 202 8.24 23.58 -8.11
C LEU A 202 7.00 23.49 -7.21
N VAL A 203 6.62 22.26 -6.81
CA VAL A 203 5.54 22.06 -5.81
C VAL A 203 5.91 22.72 -4.48
N LEU A 204 7.14 22.56 -3.99
CA LEU A 204 7.60 23.22 -2.77
C LEU A 204 7.54 24.75 -2.87
N GLN A 205 7.89 25.29 -4.03
CA GLN A 205 7.93 26.72 -4.27
C GLN A 205 6.55 27.35 -4.37
N TYR A 206 5.61 26.70 -5.05
CA TYR A 206 4.34 27.31 -5.43
C TYR A 206 3.11 26.78 -4.68
N SER A 207 3.20 25.60 -4.04
CA SER A 207 2.06 25.04 -3.33
C SER A 207 2.06 25.44 -1.84
N PRO A 208 1.00 26.09 -1.34
CA PRO A 208 0.92 26.50 0.07
C PRO A 208 0.90 25.30 1.04
N THR A 209 0.44 24.13 0.58
CA THR A 209 0.39 22.91 1.37
C THR A 209 1.55 21.96 1.06
N ARG A 210 2.42 22.34 0.11
CA ARG A 210 3.50 21.50 -0.43
C ARG A 210 2.99 20.17 -1.00
N ARG A 211 1.76 20.19 -1.54
CA ARG A 211 1.12 19.06 -2.21
C ARG A 211 0.72 19.49 -3.62
N SER A 212 0.97 18.65 -4.61
CA SER A 212 0.71 18.98 -6.02
C SER A 212 -0.78 19.25 -6.28
N ALA A 213 -1.68 18.52 -5.62
CA ALA A 213 -3.14 18.68 -5.76
C ALA A 213 -3.66 20.10 -5.39
N THR A 214 -2.88 20.91 -4.72
CA THR A 214 -3.26 22.29 -4.37
C THR A 214 -2.65 23.35 -5.29
N LEU A 215 -1.90 22.95 -6.31
CA LEU A 215 -1.46 23.85 -7.36
C LEU A 215 -2.65 24.22 -8.28
N PRO A 216 -2.79 25.51 -8.66
CA PRO A 216 -3.82 25.91 -9.60
C PRO A 216 -3.67 25.21 -10.95
N SER A 217 -4.79 24.78 -11.54
CA SER A 217 -4.79 24.15 -12.87
C SER A 217 -4.21 25.07 -13.97
N THR A 218 -4.32 26.38 -13.80
CA THR A 218 -3.73 27.38 -14.69
C THR A 218 -2.21 27.33 -14.79
N MET A 219 -1.53 26.69 -13.81
CA MET A 219 -0.08 26.52 -13.81
C MET A 219 0.40 25.35 -14.70
N GLN A 220 -0.47 24.47 -15.13
CA GLN A 220 -0.06 23.23 -15.83
C GLN A 220 0.79 23.53 -17.08
N THR A 221 0.38 24.49 -17.92
CA THR A 221 1.14 24.87 -19.12
C THR A 221 2.50 25.46 -18.76
N ALA A 222 2.57 26.31 -17.72
CA ALA A 222 3.83 26.90 -17.26
C ALA A 222 4.76 25.85 -16.67
N LEU A 223 4.24 24.88 -15.92
CA LEU A 223 4.99 23.76 -15.38
C LEU A 223 5.53 22.87 -16.50
N SER A 224 4.71 22.53 -17.49
CA SER A 224 5.13 21.74 -18.65
C SER A 224 6.28 22.42 -19.41
N ALA A 225 6.16 23.71 -19.64
CA ALA A 225 7.21 24.50 -20.30
C ALA A 225 8.51 24.57 -19.45
N ALA A 226 8.38 24.84 -18.16
CA ALA A 226 9.53 24.91 -17.23
C ALA A 226 10.28 23.58 -17.15
N LEU A 227 9.57 22.46 -17.27
CA LEU A 227 10.13 21.12 -17.29
C LEU A 227 10.64 20.68 -18.68
N GLY A 228 10.39 21.46 -19.72
CA GLY A 228 10.76 21.10 -21.08
C GLY A 228 10.08 19.81 -21.56
N LEU A 229 8.82 19.59 -21.15
CA LEU A 229 8.04 18.42 -21.56
C LEU A 229 7.47 18.63 -22.95
N THR A 230 7.32 17.55 -23.68
CA THR A 230 6.74 17.55 -25.03
C THR A 230 5.39 16.81 -25.00
N ASP A 231 4.52 17.16 -25.94
CA ASP A 231 3.28 16.48 -26.29
C ASP A 231 2.41 15.96 -25.11
N SER A 232 1.43 16.78 -24.70
CA SER A 232 0.41 16.38 -23.71
C SER A 232 -0.70 15.49 -24.28
N ASN A 233 -0.88 15.45 -25.62
CA ASN A 233 -1.96 14.73 -26.29
C ASN A 233 -1.69 13.22 -26.47
N ALA A 234 -0.45 12.79 -26.30
CA ALA A 234 -0.06 11.37 -26.47
C ALA A 234 -0.44 10.47 -25.27
N ILE A 235 -0.93 11.07 -24.18
CA ILE A 235 -1.18 10.34 -22.94
C ILE A 235 -2.62 9.81 -22.93
N ALA A 236 -2.89 8.81 -23.76
CA ALA A 236 -4.09 8.01 -23.58
C ALA A 236 -3.88 7.11 -22.36
N THR A 237 -4.39 7.53 -21.20
CA THR A 237 -4.51 6.66 -20.04
C THR A 237 -5.40 5.48 -20.42
N ARG A 238 -4.76 4.35 -20.73
CA ARG A 238 -5.48 3.10 -20.87
C ARG A 238 -5.97 2.72 -19.49
N VAL A 239 -7.25 2.92 -19.22
CA VAL A 239 -7.89 2.33 -18.05
C VAL A 239 -7.91 0.83 -18.28
N ILE A 240 -6.91 0.14 -17.75
CA ILE A 240 -6.90 -1.32 -17.70
C ILE A 240 -7.78 -1.69 -16.52
N ALA A 241 -8.81 -2.51 -16.76
CA ALA A 241 -9.61 -3.06 -15.68
C ALA A 241 -8.68 -3.76 -14.66
N PRO A 242 -8.91 -3.62 -13.36
CA PRO A 242 -8.10 -4.31 -12.37
C PRO A 242 -8.14 -5.81 -12.65
N SER A 243 -6.99 -6.39 -13.01
CA SER A 243 -6.82 -7.83 -13.09
C SER A 243 -6.88 -8.44 -11.67
N GLU A 244 -7.10 -9.73 -11.61
CA GLU A 244 -6.95 -10.48 -10.37
C GLU A 244 -5.57 -10.21 -9.77
N ARG A 245 -5.55 -9.93 -8.47
CA ARG A 245 -4.35 -9.51 -7.73
C ARG A 245 -3.79 -10.60 -6.82
N CYS A 246 -4.56 -11.66 -6.56
CA CYS A 246 -4.14 -12.84 -5.81
C CYS A 246 -4.09 -14.08 -6.70
N GLY A 247 -3.27 -15.05 -6.32
CA GLY A 247 -3.12 -16.31 -7.03
C GLY A 247 -2.16 -16.22 -8.21
N LEU A 248 -2.38 -17.07 -9.19
CA LEU A 248 -1.51 -17.22 -10.35
C LEU A 248 -1.77 -16.14 -11.40
N ILE A 249 -0.70 -15.44 -11.78
CA ILE A 249 -0.68 -14.47 -12.87
C ILE A 249 0.31 -14.98 -13.91
N ALA A 250 -0.17 -15.43 -15.07
CA ALA A 250 0.69 -15.89 -16.15
C ALA A 250 1.52 -14.72 -16.72
N LEU A 251 2.84 -14.86 -16.75
CA LEU A 251 3.76 -13.87 -17.34
C LEU A 251 4.24 -14.35 -18.72
N THR A 252 4.93 -15.49 -18.75
CA THR A 252 5.43 -16.13 -19.97
C THR A 252 5.03 -17.60 -20.00
N ASP A 253 5.46 -18.32 -21.02
CA ASP A 253 5.26 -19.79 -21.08
C ASP A 253 6.02 -20.53 -20.00
N GLN A 254 7.08 -19.94 -19.42
CA GLN A 254 7.94 -20.56 -18.42
C GLN A 254 7.76 -19.98 -17.01
N THR A 255 7.23 -18.76 -16.87
CA THR A 255 7.14 -18.04 -15.60
C THR A 255 5.75 -17.55 -15.28
N CYS A 256 5.41 -17.57 -13.99
CA CYS A 256 4.23 -16.95 -13.43
C CYS A 256 4.64 -16.00 -12.30
N ALA A 257 3.84 -14.99 -12.05
CA ALA A 257 3.82 -14.34 -10.75
C ALA A 257 2.76 -14.99 -9.86
N VAL A 258 3.01 -15.00 -8.55
CA VAL A 258 2.04 -15.40 -7.55
C VAL A 258 1.77 -14.22 -6.63
N GLY A 259 0.51 -13.79 -6.58
CA GLY A 259 0.03 -12.78 -5.65
C GLY A 259 -0.43 -13.41 -4.34
N LEU A 260 0.16 -13.01 -3.23
CA LEU A 260 -0.09 -13.55 -1.89
C LEU A 260 -0.66 -12.45 -0.99
N GLY A 261 -1.94 -12.57 -0.63
CA GLY A 261 -2.61 -11.64 0.27
C GLY A 261 -2.39 -11.99 1.74
N ALA A 262 -2.20 -10.98 2.57
CA ALA A 262 -2.18 -11.14 4.02
C ALA A 262 -3.55 -10.75 4.60
N PRO A 263 -4.18 -11.58 5.46
CA PRO A 263 -5.42 -11.22 6.13
C PRO A 263 -5.31 -9.86 6.85
N PHE A 264 -6.11 -8.88 6.46
CA PHE A 264 -6.06 -7.48 6.94
C PHE A 264 -4.70 -6.79 6.75
N GLY A 265 -3.83 -7.32 5.88
CA GLY A 265 -2.49 -6.83 5.67
C GLY A 265 -1.52 -7.14 6.80
N ARG A 266 -1.75 -8.16 7.63
CA ARG A 266 -0.87 -8.55 8.74
C ARG A 266 -0.46 -10.01 8.66
N LEU A 267 0.83 -10.25 8.90
CA LEU A 267 1.43 -11.56 9.08
C LEU A 267 2.24 -11.56 10.38
N ASP A 268 2.29 -12.71 11.03
CA ASP A 268 3.21 -12.93 12.15
C ASP A 268 4.58 -13.42 11.64
N SER A 269 5.58 -13.31 12.49
CA SER A 269 6.96 -13.69 12.21
C SER A 269 7.08 -15.17 11.86
N GLU A 270 6.37 -16.06 12.55
CA GLU A 270 6.39 -17.50 12.26
C GLU A 270 5.89 -17.79 10.84
N THR A 271 4.74 -17.22 10.45
CA THR A 271 4.19 -17.34 9.11
C THR A 271 5.17 -16.83 8.05
N LEU A 272 5.83 -15.68 8.31
CA LEU A 272 6.79 -15.10 7.37
C LEU A 272 8.07 -15.94 7.25
N MET A 273 8.60 -16.48 8.36
CA MET A 273 9.76 -17.41 8.32
C MET A 273 9.43 -18.68 7.53
N ARG A 274 8.24 -19.26 7.77
CA ARG A 274 7.77 -20.44 7.03
C ARG A 274 7.54 -20.12 5.55
N LEU A 275 6.98 -18.93 5.25
CA LEU A 275 6.84 -18.47 3.87
C LEU A 275 8.21 -18.33 3.19
N ALA A 276 9.19 -17.72 3.84
CA ALA A 276 10.54 -17.60 3.29
C ALA A 276 11.15 -18.99 2.97
N ALA A 277 10.93 -19.98 3.84
CA ALA A 277 11.39 -21.35 3.58
C ALA A 277 10.67 -22.00 2.38
N VAL A 278 9.35 -21.82 2.27
CA VAL A 278 8.55 -22.27 1.11
C VAL A 278 9.07 -21.62 -0.17
N LEU A 279 9.23 -20.30 -0.17
CA LEU A 279 9.69 -19.56 -1.35
C LEU A 279 11.09 -19.99 -1.79
N ALA A 280 12.01 -20.20 -0.84
CA ALA A 280 13.36 -20.72 -1.13
C ALA A 280 13.32 -22.12 -1.74
N ALA A 281 12.41 -23.00 -1.29
CA ALA A 281 12.24 -24.35 -1.87
C ALA A 281 11.68 -24.32 -3.31
N HIS A 282 11.07 -23.22 -3.73
CA HIS A 282 10.62 -22.97 -5.10
C HIS A 282 11.59 -22.09 -5.92
N ASP A 283 12.85 -21.96 -5.48
CA ASP A 283 13.90 -21.14 -6.12
C ASP A 283 13.53 -19.65 -6.27
N VAL A 284 12.64 -19.14 -5.42
CA VAL A 284 12.27 -17.72 -5.40
C VAL A 284 13.38 -16.91 -4.73
N CYS A 285 13.93 -15.94 -5.45
CA CYS A 285 15.03 -15.11 -4.95
C CYS A 285 14.56 -13.88 -4.17
N GLU A 286 13.42 -13.30 -4.55
CA GLU A 286 12.92 -12.04 -3.96
C GLU A 286 11.40 -12.02 -3.87
N ILE A 287 10.90 -11.23 -2.92
CA ILE A 287 9.51 -10.81 -2.83
C ILE A 287 9.36 -9.36 -3.29
N ARG A 288 8.21 -9.02 -3.83
CA ARG A 288 7.82 -7.67 -4.20
C ARG A 288 6.64 -7.21 -3.37
N LEU A 289 6.75 -6.05 -2.77
CA LEU A 289 5.69 -5.42 -2.01
C LEU A 289 4.72 -4.68 -2.93
N SER A 290 3.45 -4.63 -2.55
CA SER A 290 2.45 -3.89 -3.31
C SER A 290 1.60 -2.96 -2.44
N PRO A 291 0.99 -1.92 -3.03
CA PRO A 291 0.10 -1.01 -2.31
C PRO A 291 -1.23 -1.65 -1.92
N TRP A 292 -1.50 -2.83 -2.40
CA TRP A 292 -2.73 -3.58 -2.08
C TRP A 292 -2.56 -4.53 -0.88
N ARG A 293 -1.44 -4.38 -0.10
CA ARG A 293 -1.12 -5.26 1.05
C ARG A 293 -0.95 -6.71 0.64
N ARG A 294 -0.29 -6.93 -0.49
CA ARG A 294 0.06 -8.24 -1.05
C ARG A 294 1.55 -8.31 -1.29
N LEU A 295 2.05 -9.52 -1.26
CA LEU A 295 3.39 -9.89 -1.72
C LEU A 295 3.27 -10.51 -3.09
N TYR A 296 4.23 -10.26 -3.96
CA TYR A 296 4.34 -10.91 -5.26
C TYR A 296 5.69 -11.59 -5.37
N VAL A 297 5.69 -12.77 -6.00
CA VAL A 297 6.88 -13.56 -6.27
C VAL A 297 6.82 -14.08 -7.71
N ALA A 298 7.99 -14.17 -8.36
CA ALA A 298 8.11 -14.83 -9.64
C ALA A 298 8.53 -16.29 -9.42
N VAL A 299 7.82 -17.22 -10.03
CA VAL A 299 8.05 -18.66 -9.92
C VAL A 299 8.05 -19.31 -11.29
N ARG A 300 8.71 -20.47 -11.43
CA ARG A 300 8.59 -21.29 -12.63
C ARG A 300 7.15 -21.79 -12.77
N ARG A 301 6.62 -21.80 -13.98
CA ARG A 301 5.23 -22.22 -14.25
C ARG A 301 4.94 -23.64 -13.75
N GLU A 302 5.89 -24.56 -13.88
CA GLU A 302 5.75 -25.95 -13.46
C GLU A 302 5.56 -26.13 -11.95
N THR A 303 6.12 -25.23 -11.11
CA THR A 303 6.03 -25.29 -9.65
C THR A 303 5.03 -24.28 -9.08
N ALA A 304 4.45 -23.42 -9.92
CA ALA A 304 3.63 -22.31 -9.49
C ALA A 304 2.37 -22.75 -8.72
N ALA A 305 1.66 -23.78 -9.19
CA ALA A 305 0.49 -24.33 -8.50
C ALA A 305 0.83 -24.89 -7.11
N GLN A 306 1.99 -25.53 -6.99
CA GLN A 306 2.46 -26.04 -5.70
C GLN A 306 2.84 -24.89 -4.77
N CYS A 307 3.52 -23.86 -5.25
CA CYS A 307 3.84 -22.66 -4.47
C CYS A 307 2.57 -22.00 -3.93
N VAL A 308 1.52 -21.84 -4.74
CA VAL A 308 0.21 -21.33 -4.31
C VAL A 308 -0.39 -22.19 -3.21
N SER A 309 -0.39 -23.52 -3.39
CA SER A 309 -0.93 -24.47 -2.41
C SER A 309 -0.15 -24.41 -1.08
N ASP A 310 1.18 -24.31 -1.14
CA ASP A 310 2.03 -24.19 0.04
C ASP A 310 1.78 -22.89 0.80
N ALA A 311 1.65 -21.76 0.09
CA ALA A 311 1.31 -20.46 0.67
C ALA A 311 -0.09 -20.46 1.31
N ALA A 312 -1.07 -21.09 0.66
CA ALA A 312 -2.43 -21.23 1.21
C ALA A 312 -2.45 -22.00 2.54
N ARG A 313 -1.63 -23.06 2.67
CA ARG A 313 -1.49 -23.82 3.92
C ARG A 313 -0.89 -23.02 5.06
N LEU A 314 -0.18 -21.92 4.76
CA LEU A 314 0.30 -20.94 5.74
C LEU A 314 -0.74 -19.88 6.11
N GLY A 315 -1.96 -19.95 5.53
CA GLY A 315 -3.03 -19.00 5.78
C GLY A 315 -2.96 -17.71 4.97
N LEU A 316 -2.11 -17.66 3.92
CA LEU A 316 -2.13 -16.56 2.97
C LEU A 316 -3.33 -16.68 2.02
N ILE A 317 -3.83 -15.53 1.59
CA ILE A 317 -4.92 -15.45 0.63
C ILE A 317 -4.34 -15.57 -0.78
N VAL A 318 -4.80 -16.57 -1.52
CA VAL A 318 -4.32 -16.89 -2.86
C VAL A 318 -5.39 -16.79 -3.94
N ASP A 319 -6.56 -16.23 -3.59
CA ASP A 319 -7.72 -16.06 -4.47
C ASP A 319 -8.40 -14.71 -4.16
N ASP A 320 -8.66 -13.91 -5.16
CA ASP A 320 -9.34 -12.62 -5.01
C ASP A 320 -10.84 -12.78 -4.64
N SER A 321 -11.41 -13.97 -4.82
CA SER A 321 -12.77 -14.29 -4.37
C SER A 321 -12.90 -14.42 -2.85
N ASP A 322 -11.77 -14.60 -2.13
CA ASP A 322 -11.78 -14.68 -0.67
C ASP A 322 -12.42 -13.43 -0.06
N PRO A 323 -13.46 -13.59 0.78
CA PRO A 323 -14.14 -12.44 1.41
C PRO A 323 -13.21 -11.50 2.18
N LEU A 324 -12.11 -12.02 2.77
CA LEU A 324 -11.12 -11.21 3.48
C LEU A 324 -10.46 -10.13 2.59
N MET A 325 -10.45 -10.35 1.27
CA MET A 325 -9.92 -9.37 0.31
C MET A 325 -10.77 -8.10 0.23
N ARG A 326 -12.01 -8.17 0.62
CA ARG A 326 -12.96 -7.05 0.63
C ARG A 326 -13.15 -6.41 2.00
N ILE A 327 -12.37 -6.87 3.01
CA ILE A 327 -12.47 -6.37 4.38
C ILE A 327 -11.23 -5.58 4.76
N ASP A 328 -11.43 -4.33 5.11
CA ASP A 328 -10.40 -3.49 5.74
C ASP A 328 -10.69 -3.39 7.26
N ALA A 329 -9.82 -3.93 8.11
CA ALA A 329 -9.92 -3.81 9.56
C ALA A 329 -8.68 -3.16 10.16
N CYS A 330 -8.87 -2.21 11.08
CA CYS A 330 -7.75 -1.58 11.80
C CYS A 330 -7.15 -2.55 12.84
N SER A 331 -6.07 -2.14 13.52
CA SER A 331 -5.39 -3.02 14.50
C SER A 331 -6.27 -3.38 15.71
N GLY A 332 -7.22 -2.52 16.07
CA GLY A 332 -8.10 -2.78 17.22
C GLY A 332 -7.39 -2.78 18.58
N VAL A 333 -8.05 -3.38 19.57
CA VAL A 333 -7.52 -3.55 20.93
C VAL A 333 -6.16 -4.27 20.91
N GLY A 334 -5.30 -3.91 21.82
CA GLY A 334 -3.91 -4.41 21.88
C GLY A 334 -2.96 -3.68 20.96
N GLY A 335 -3.40 -3.27 19.75
CA GLY A 335 -2.58 -2.55 18.80
C GLY A 335 -2.90 -1.06 18.65
N CYS A 336 -3.98 -0.57 19.27
CA CYS A 336 -4.41 0.83 19.22
C CYS A 336 -4.98 1.29 20.57
N PRO A 337 -4.49 2.39 21.16
CA PRO A 337 -5.00 2.88 22.44
C PRO A 337 -6.38 3.56 22.33
N SER A 338 -6.87 3.83 21.11
CA SER A 338 -8.12 4.56 20.90
C SER A 338 -9.37 3.68 20.84
N THR A 339 -9.28 2.38 21.18
CA THR A 339 -10.42 1.46 21.11
C THR A 339 -10.20 0.22 21.97
N GLY A 340 -11.29 -0.27 22.62
CA GLY A 340 -11.37 -1.59 23.26
C GLY A 340 -11.88 -2.70 22.33
N LEU A 341 -12.26 -2.37 21.08
CA LEU A 341 -12.86 -3.32 20.16
C LEU A 341 -11.83 -4.21 19.45
N SER A 342 -12.08 -5.52 19.41
CA SER A 342 -11.28 -6.53 18.68
C SER A 342 -11.61 -6.53 17.18
N THR A 343 -11.34 -5.43 16.48
CA THR A 343 -11.82 -5.18 15.12
C THR A 343 -11.53 -6.29 14.12
N ARG A 344 -10.31 -6.86 14.13
CA ARG A 344 -9.92 -7.96 13.23
C ARG A 344 -10.60 -9.28 13.55
N GLN A 345 -10.81 -9.55 14.86
CA GLN A 345 -11.56 -10.73 15.30
C GLN A 345 -13.03 -10.59 14.88
N HIS A 346 -13.65 -9.44 15.15
CA HIS A 346 -15.02 -9.18 14.71
C HIS A 346 -15.14 -9.23 13.19
N ALA A 347 -14.19 -8.71 12.44
CA ALA A 347 -14.16 -8.79 10.99
C ALA A 347 -14.13 -10.27 10.48
N ARG A 348 -13.33 -11.14 11.13
CA ARG A 348 -13.32 -12.58 10.80
C ARG A 348 -14.66 -13.27 11.08
N MET A 349 -15.33 -12.94 12.19
CA MET A 349 -16.66 -13.48 12.49
C MET A 349 -17.70 -13.11 11.43
N LEU A 350 -17.55 -11.94 10.80
CA LEU A 350 -18.45 -11.45 9.76
C LEU A 350 -18.27 -12.15 8.41
N VAL A 351 -17.12 -12.78 8.14
CA VAL A 351 -16.85 -13.48 6.86
C VAL A 351 -17.90 -14.52 6.52
N ALA A 352 -18.28 -15.35 7.50
CA ALA A 352 -19.31 -16.37 7.29
C ALA A 352 -20.70 -15.76 6.98
N ALA A 353 -21.04 -14.63 7.59
CA ALA A 353 -22.27 -13.91 7.32
C ALA A 353 -22.26 -13.27 5.93
N MET A 354 -21.14 -12.68 5.50
CA MET A 354 -20.95 -12.18 4.14
C MET A 354 -21.16 -13.28 3.10
N ALA A 355 -20.58 -14.47 3.33
CA ALA A 355 -20.71 -15.60 2.41
C ALA A 355 -22.18 -16.09 2.32
N ARG A 356 -22.85 -16.25 3.48
CA ARG A 356 -24.26 -16.71 3.52
C ARG A 356 -25.23 -15.75 2.85
N THR A 357 -24.98 -14.44 2.95
CA THR A 357 -25.86 -13.41 2.37
C THR A 357 -25.50 -13.06 0.93
N GLY A 358 -24.42 -13.62 0.39
CA GLY A 358 -23.93 -13.27 -0.94
C GLY A 358 -23.41 -11.84 -1.08
N PHE A 359 -23.10 -11.15 0.05
CA PHE A 359 -22.62 -9.78 0.03
C PHE A 359 -21.26 -9.68 -0.71
N LYS A 360 -21.24 -8.91 -1.78
CA LYS A 360 -20.06 -8.70 -2.64
C LYS A 360 -19.37 -7.35 -2.42
N GLY A 361 -19.94 -6.49 -1.59
CA GLY A 361 -19.42 -5.17 -1.28
C GLY A 361 -18.18 -5.19 -0.38
N SER A 362 -17.56 -4.02 -0.23
CA SER A 362 -16.45 -3.81 0.71
C SER A 362 -16.96 -3.56 2.13
N LEU A 363 -16.23 -4.08 3.12
CA LEU A 363 -16.49 -3.88 4.55
C LEU A 363 -15.31 -3.15 5.19
N HIS A 364 -15.59 -2.05 5.90
CA HIS A 364 -14.60 -1.35 6.72
C HIS A 364 -14.93 -1.49 8.20
N VAL A 365 -14.10 -2.17 8.98
CA VAL A 365 -14.23 -2.31 10.44
C VAL A 365 -13.18 -1.42 11.11
N SER A 366 -13.62 -0.33 11.71
CA SER A 366 -12.78 0.64 12.40
C SER A 366 -13.13 0.69 13.89
N GLY A 367 -12.13 0.64 14.76
CA GLY A 367 -12.32 0.74 16.20
C GLY A 367 -12.66 2.16 16.71
N CYS A 368 -12.55 3.17 15.86
CA CYS A 368 -12.86 4.56 16.21
C CYS A 368 -13.13 5.41 14.94
N ALA A 369 -13.50 6.67 15.14
CA ALA A 369 -13.80 7.62 14.07
C ALA A 369 -12.59 8.04 13.21
N LYS A 370 -11.35 7.55 13.48
CA LYS A 370 -10.16 7.86 12.69
C LYS A 370 -10.13 7.17 11.33
N GLY A 371 -10.68 5.94 11.23
CA GLY A 371 -10.74 5.20 9.97
C GLY A 371 -9.40 4.80 9.38
N CYS A 372 -8.43 4.39 10.21
CA CYS A 372 -7.04 4.15 9.80
C CYS A 372 -6.87 3.06 8.73
N ALA A 373 -7.79 2.08 8.66
CA ALA A 373 -7.68 0.98 7.72
C ALA A 373 -8.10 1.36 6.30
N ARG A 374 -9.06 2.30 6.18
CA ARG A 374 -9.60 2.74 4.89
C ARG A 374 -10.05 4.20 4.96
N SER A 375 -9.57 5.03 4.06
CA SER A 375 -9.99 6.42 3.90
C SER A 375 -11.10 6.60 2.87
N ALA A 376 -11.17 5.71 1.88
CA ALA A 376 -12.20 5.71 0.85
C ALA A 376 -13.53 5.18 1.40
N PRO A 377 -14.69 5.55 0.81
CA PRO A 377 -15.97 4.96 1.15
C PRO A 377 -15.97 3.43 1.03
N ALA A 378 -16.82 2.77 1.81
CA ALA A 378 -17.13 1.35 1.71
C ALA A 378 -18.65 1.16 1.70
N GLU A 379 -19.12 0.06 1.11
CA GLU A 379 -20.54 -0.27 1.07
C GLU A 379 -21.09 -0.50 2.47
N LEU A 380 -20.27 -1.06 3.36
CA LEU A 380 -20.61 -1.22 4.78
C LEU A 380 -19.42 -0.76 5.64
N VAL A 381 -19.69 0.13 6.60
CA VAL A 381 -18.71 0.57 7.58
C VAL A 381 -19.24 0.28 8.98
N LEU A 382 -18.41 -0.35 9.78
CA LEU A 382 -18.60 -0.51 11.22
C LEU A 382 -17.59 0.42 11.91
N ALA A 383 -18.09 1.53 12.45
CA ALA A 383 -17.28 2.56 13.11
C ALA A 383 -17.46 2.47 14.63
N GLY A 384 -16.41 2.13 15.35
CA GLY A 384 -16.43 1.92 16.80
C GLY A 384 -16.89 3.17 17.58
N ASP A 385 -17.77 2.91 18.56
CA ASP A 385 -18.31 3.86 19.52
C ASP A 385 -18.49 3.15 20.87
N GLY A 386 -17.53 3.30 21.77
CA GLY A 386 -17.44 2.49 22.98
C GLY A 386 -17.26 1.01 22.68
N ASP A 387 -18.17 0.17 23.19
CA ASP A 387 -18.16 -1.29 23.01
C ASP A 387 -18.96 -1.77 21.80
N HIS A 388 -19.54 -0.85 21.03
CA HIS A 388 -20.39 -1.12 19.90
C HIS A 388 -19.82 -0.50 18.61
N TYR A 389 -20.46 -0.82 17.48
CA TYR A 389 -20.17 -0.16 16.21
C TYR A 389 -21.41 0.59 15.72
N ARG A 390 -21.20 1.81 15.24
CA ARG A 390 -22.18 2.49 14.39
C ARG A 390 -22.16 1.83 13.01
N ILE A 391 -23.31 1.53 12.46
CA ILE A 391 -23.49 0.99 11.10
C ILE A 391 -23.63 2.17 10.13
N ILE A 392 -22.81 2.18 9.10
CA ILE A 392 -22.82 3.21 8.05
C ILE A 392 -22.83 2.49 6.70
N ARG A 393 -23.74 2.88 5.81
CA ARG A 393 -23.82 2.34 4.45
C ARG A 393 -23.30 3.34 3.44
N HIS A 394 -22.60 2.85 2.42
CA HIS A 394 -22.07 3.65 1.30
C HIS A 394 -21.34 4.92 1.74
N GLY A 395 -20.42 4.80 2.71
CA GLY A 395 -19.77 5.96 3.31
C GLY A 395 -18.42 5.68 3.95
N THR A 396 -18.00 6.61 4.78
CA THR A 396 -16.77 6.54 5.58
C THR A 396 -17.13 6.54 7.07
N VAL A 397 -16.16 6.35 7.96
CA VAL A 397 -16.36 6.45 9.43
C VAL A 397 -16.95 7.79 9.88
N LYS A 398 -16.92 8.82 9.04
CA LYS A 398 -17.43 10.17 9.33
C LYS A 398 -18.86 10.39 8.85
N SER A 399 -19.40 9.47 8.05
CA SER A 399 -20.77 9.58 7.51
C SER A 399 -21.82 9.29 8.58
N ALA A 400 -23.06 9.67 8.33
CA ALA A 400 -24.19 9.40 9.21
C ALA A 400 -24.41 7.90 9.40
N SER A 401 -24.73 7.48 10.61
CA SER A 401 -25.04 6.09 10.93
C SER A 401 -26.54 5.81 10.71
N CYS A 402 -26.84 4.58 10.28
CA CYS A 402 -28.18 4.05 10.12
C CYS A 402 -28.58 3.00 11.19
N GLY A 403 -27.73 2.75 12.18
CA GLY A 403 -27.98 1.80 13.25
C GLY A 403 -26.74 1.49 14.10
N MET A 404 -26.89 0.56 15.02
CA MET A 404 -25.83 0.08 15.90
C MET A 404 -25.67 -1.43 15.74
N PHE A 405 -24.45 -1.92 15.93
CA PHE A 405 -24.09 -3.34 15.95
C PHE A 405 -23.31 -3.65 17.23
N ASP A 406 -23.82 -4.61 18.01
CA ASP A 406 -23.16 -5.12 19.20
C ASP A 406 -22.52 -6.48 18.90
N PRO A 407 -21.18 -6.58 18.79
CA PRO A 407 -20.51 -7.83 18.45
C PRO A 407 -20.71 -8.95 19.49
N ALA A 408 -21.10 -8.62 20.73
CA ALA A 408 -21.34 -9.58 21.79
C ALA A 408 -22.76 -10.16 21.74
N ARG A 409 -23.75 -9.42 21.21
CA ARG A 409 -25.17 -9.78 21.20
C ARG A 409 -25.68 -10.20 19.84
N ASP A 410 -25.21 -9.58 18.76
CA ASP A 410 -25.74 -9.75 17.42
C ASP A 410 -25.07 -10.93 16.67
N GLY A 411 -24.89 -12.04 17.33
CA GLY A 411 -24.05 -13.19 16.96
C GLY A 411 -24.24 -13.79 15.57
N THR A 412 -25.35 -13.50 14.84
CA THR A 412 -25.55 -13.98 13.47
C THR A 412 -25.18 -12.96 12.41
N ALA A 413 -25.10 -11.69 12.76
CA ALA A 413 -24.72 -10.56 11.88
C ALA A 413 -25.35 -10.55 10.45
N ALA A 414 -26.28 -11.49 10.15
CA ALA A 414 -26.87 -11.62 8.83
C ALA A 414 -27.67 -10.36 8.43
N GLY A 415 -28.27 -9.68 9.41
CA GLY A 415 -28.99 -8.43 9.20
C GLY A 415 -28.12 -7.29 8.72
N LEU A 416 -26.79 -7.30 9.00
CA LEU A 416 -25.85 -6.28 8.54
C LEU A 416 -25.72 -6.26 7.02
N PHE A 417 -25.84 -7.41 6.37
CA PHE A 417 -25.54 -7.60 4.94
C PHE A 417 -26.79 -7.68 4.06
N ARG A 418 -27.99 -7.64 4.66
CA ARG A 418 -29.23 -7.53 3.88
C ARG A 418 -29.39 -6.07 3.42
N ALA A 419 -29.72 -5.88 2.15
CA ALA A 419 -30.18 -4.59 1.68
C ALA A 419 -31.39 -4.17 2.53
N SER A 420 -31.44 -2.92 2.97
CA SER A 420 -32.67 -2.37 3.53
C SER A 420 -33.70 -2.35 2.41
N GLU A 421 -34.70 -3.23 2.45
CA GLU A 421 -35.84 -3.23 1.53
C GLU A 421 -36.74 -1.98 1.69
N ASN A 422 -36.29 -0.98 2.45
CA ASN A 422 -37.05 0.26 2.68
C ASN A 422 -36.14 1.48 2.46
N ALA A 423 -35.97 1.88 1.21
CA ALA A 423 -35.53 3.20 0.83
C ALA A 423 -36.35 3.71 -0.39
N ASP A 424 -37.67 3.55 -0.30
CA ASP A 424 -38.66 4.24 -1.14
C ASP A 424 -39.88 4.49 -0.28
N VAL A 425 -39.93 5.59 0.44
CA VAL A 425 -41.12 6.37 0.79
C VAL A 425 -40.70 7.83 0.90
#